data_64183a0d58df484d647c9d8513c954c9
#
_entry.id   64183a0d58df484d647c9d8513c954c9
#
_cell.length_a   1.000
_cell.length_b   1.000
_cell.length_c   1.000
_cell.angle_alpha   90.00
_cell.angle_beta   90.00
_cell.angle_gamma   90.00
#
_symmetry.space_group_name_H-M   'P 1'
#
loop_
_entity.id
_entity.type
_entity.pdbx_description
1 polymer ?
#
loop_
_entity_poly.entity_id
_entity_poly.type
_entity_poly.pdbx_seq_one_letter_code
_entity_poly.pdbx_strand_id
1 'polypeptide(L)'
;MEYLAHIDGDREQSVKEHLQGTAELAEKFAAKFRKADWGYCCGMLHDIGKYSAEFQKKIKENLDIRVDHSTAGAKVCENLDGCYWLLTYCIAGHHAGLPDLGREGLPSSLLGRLKTVSYTHLRAHETEADL
;
A
#
# COMPACT_ATOMS: atom_id res chain seq x y z
N MET A 1 -10.64 -8.16 -15.86
CA MET A 1 -11.05 -6.94 -15.12
C MET A 1 -9.80 -6.15 -14.76
N GLU A 2 -9.79 -4.88 -15.09
CA GLU A 2 -8.67 -4.02 -14.75
C GLU A 2 -8.90 -3.32 -13.41
N TYR A 3 -7.86 -3.29 -12.57
CA TYR A 3 -7.88 -2.59 -11.30
C TYR A 3 -7.28 -1.21 -11.50
N LEU A 4 -8.06 -0.18 -11.19
CA LEU A 4 -7.67 1.21 -11.43
C LEU A 4 -7.18 1.89 -10.15
N ALA A 5 -6.08 2.64 -10.27
CA ALA A 5 -5.51 3.42 -9.18
C ALA A 5 -6.00 4.87 -9.22
N HIS A 6 -6.09 5.44 -10.42
CA HIS A 6 -6.48 6.83 -10.63
C HIS A 6 -7.37 6.95 -11.87
N ILE A 7 -8.36 7.83 -11.77
CA ILE A 7 -9.22 8.23 -12.90
C ILE A 7 -9.24 9.75 -12.92
N ASP A 8 -8.84 10.34 -14.05
CA ASP A 8 -8.86 11.78 -14.26
C ASP A 8 -9.46 12.06 -15.65
N GLY A 9 -10.76 12.26 -15.70
CA GLY A 9 -11.49 12.37 -16.95
C GLY A 9 -11.40 11.08 -17.76
N ASP A 10 -10.82 11.17 -18.96
CA ASP A 10 -10.62 10.01 -19.85
C ASP A 10 -9.34 9.26 -19.55
N ARG A 11 -8.53 9.77 -18.64
CA ARG A 11 -7.24 9.17 -18.30
C ARG A 11 -7.41 8.20 -17.15
N GLU A 12 -6.97 6.96 -17.37
CA GLU A 12 -7.01 5.92 -16.36
C GLU A 12 -5.61 5.35 -16.15
N GLN A 13 -5.24 5.12 -14.90
CA GLN A 13 -4.00 4.46 -14.54
C GLN A 13 -4.34 3.20 -13.76
N SER A 14 -3.79 2.05 -14.19
CA SER A 14 -4.00 0.81 -13.45
C SER A 14 -3.21 0.81 -12.15
N VAL A 15 -3.64 -0.01 -11.19
CA VAL A 15 -2.90 -0.18 -9.93
C VAL A 15 -1.50 -0.71 -10.23
N LYS A 16 -1.37 -1.65 -11.15
CA LYS A 16 -0.07 -2.22 -11.53
C LYS A 16 0.89 -1.16 -12.05
N GLU A 17 0.44 -0.31 -12.98
CA GLU A 17 1.25 0.78 -13.51
C GLU A 17 1.66 1.77 -12.41
N HIS A 18 0.71 2.12 -11.53
CA HIS A 18 0.97 3.03 -10.43
C HIS A 18 2.03 2.48 -9.48
N LEU A 19 1.88 1.23 -9.06
CA LEU A 19 2.82 0.59 -8.14
C LEU A 19 4.21 0.47 -8.75
N GLN A 20 4.28 0.01 -10.00
CA GLN A 20 5.57 -0.17 -10.68
C GLN A 20 6.28 1.17 -10.90
N GLY A 21 5.56 2.18 -11.35
CA GLY A 21 6.14 3.51 -11.55
C GLY A 21 6.66 4.13 -10.26
N THR A 22 5.89 4.00 -9.18
CA THR A 22 6.31 4.49 -7.86
C THR A 22 7.53 3.70 -7.35
N ALA A 23 7.53 2.38 -7.55
CA ALA A 23 8.64 1.53 -7.12
C ALA A 23 9.94 1.90 -7.82
N GLU A 24 9.90 2.15 -9.11
CA GLU A 24 11.08 2.53 -9.88
C GLU A 24 11.65 3.88 -9.43
N LEU A 25 10.78 4.86 -9.15
CA LEU A 25 11.20 6.15 -8.62
C LEU A 25 11.78 6.02 -7.22
N ALA A 26 11.11 5.28 -6.34
CA ALA A 26 11.58 5.08 -4.97
C ALA A 26 12.91 4.33 -4.94
N GLU A 27 13.09 3.35 -5.81
CA GLU A 27 14.35 2.63 -5.98
C GLU A 27 15.49 3.59 -6.32
N LYS A 28 15.24 4.47 -7.29
CA LYS A 28 16.22 5.46 -7.73
C LYS A 28 16.63 6.41 -6.61
N PHE A 29 15.67 6.92 -5.85
CA PHE A 29 15.95 7.81 -4.74
C PHE A 29 16.67 7.10 -3.61
N ALA A 30 16.23 5.90 -3.26
CA ALA A 30 16.82 5.13 -2.16
C ALA A 30 18.22 4.60 -2.49
N ALA A 31 18.58 4.47 -3.76
CA ALA A 31 19.92 4.08 -4.19
C ALA A 31 20.97 5.06 -3.67
N LYS A 32 20.61 6.33 -3.46
CA LYS A 32 21.51 7.36 -2.96
C LYS A 32 22.04 7.06 -1.56
N PHE A 33 21.30 6.30 -0.76
CA PHE A 33 21.75 5.83 0.55
C PHE A 33 21.87 4.30 0.62
N ARG A 34 22.07 3.68 -0.53
CA ARG A 34 22.33 2.23 -0.68
C ARG A 34 21.18 1.34 -0.22
N LYS A 35 19.94 1.80 -0.42
CA LYS A 35 18.74 1.05 -0.06
C LYS A 35 17.73 0.99 -1.21
N ALA A 36 18.26 0.80 -2.43
CA ALA A 36 17.43 0.70 -3.63
C ALA A 36 16.33 -0.37 -3.49
N ASP A 37 16.68 -1.53 -2.91
CA ASP A 37 15.75 -2.62 -2.67
C ASP A 37 14.62 -2.24 -1.70
N TRP A 38 14.92 -1.46 -0.69
CA TRP A 38 13.91 -0.93 0.24
C TRP A 38 12.97 0.02 -0.46
N GLY A 39 13.52 0.92 -1.28
CA GLY A 39 12.69 1.86 -2.03
C GLY A 39 11.75 1.14 -2.97
N TYR A 40 12.26 0.16 -3.71
CA TYR A 40 11.44 -0.63 -4.62
C TYR A 40 10.31 -1.36 -3.89
N CYS A 41 10.64 -2.03 -2.79
CA CYS A 41 9.68 -2.76 -1.97
C CYS A 41 8.59 -1.82 -1.44
N CYS A 42 8.99 -0.68 -0.89
CA CYS A 42 8.06 0.32 -0.37
C CYS A 42 7.10 0.81 -1.45
N GLY A 43 7.63 1.13 -2.64
CA GLY A 43 6.82 1.59 -3.76
C GLY A 43 5.83 0.54 -4.26
N MET A 44 6.27 -0.71 -4.36
CA MET A 44 5.40 -1.81 -4.80
C MET A 44 4.27 -2.09 -3.82
N LEU A 45 4.49 -1.90 -2.53
CA LEU A 45 3.53 -2.25 -1.49
C LEU A 45 2.64 -1.09 -1.06
N HIS A 46 3.05 0.17 -1.29
CA HIS A 46 2.40 1.31 -0.63
C HIS A 46 0.90 1.39 -0.86
N ASP A 47 0.43 1.05 -2.03
CA ASP A 47 -0.97 1.19 -2.43
C ASP A 47 -1.62 -0.13 -2.90
N ILE A 48 -1.11 -1.28 -2.47
CA ILE A 48 -1.75 -2.55 -2.87
C ILE A 48 -3.19 -2.67 -2.35
N GLY A 49 -3.55 -1.90 -1.33
CA GLY A 49 -4.93 -1.85 -0.86
C GLY A 49 -5.92 -1.34 -1.90
N LYS A 50 -5.43 -0.67 -2.93
CA LYS A 50 -6.28 -0.23 -4.05
C LYS A 50 -6.83 -1.38 -4.88
N TYR A 51 -6.30 -2.58 -4.73
CA TYR A 51 -6.88 -3.77 -5.36
C TYR A 51 -8.20 -4.20 -4.70
N SER A 52 -8.53 -3.68 -3.52
CA SER A 52 -9.74 -4.09 -2.81
C SER A 52 -11.00 -3.79 -3.61
N ALA A 53 -12.00 -4.66 -3.46
CA ALA A 53 -13.29 -4.46 -4.10
C ALA A 53 -13.93 -3.14 -3.68
N GLU A 54 -13.75 -2.76 -2.41
CA GLU A 54 -14.27 -1.50 -1.87
C GLU A 54 -13.65 -0.31 -2.56
N PHE A 55 -12.32 -0.31 -2.73
CA PHE A 55 -11.63 0.79 -3.41
C PHE A 55 -12.02 0.85 -4.88
N GLN A 56 -12.10 -0.30 -5.57
CA GLN A 56 -12.47 -0.32 -6.97
C GLN A 56 -13.89 0.19 -7.19
N LYS A 57 -14.81 -0.15 -6.29
CA LYS A 57 -16.16 0.37 -6.34
C LYS A 57 -16.16 1.89 -6.14
N LYS A 58 -15.41 2.36 -5.16
CA LYS A 58 -15.29 3.79 -4.88
C LYS A 58 -14.83 4.57 -6.11
N ILE A 59 -13.74 4.12 -6.75
CA ILE A 59 -13.13 4.87 -7.84
C ILE A 59 -13.96 4.80 -9.13
N LYS A 60 -14.55 3.64 -9.41
CA LYS A 60 -15.34 3.43 -10.64
C LYS A 60 -16.71 4.08 -10.58
N GLU A 61 -17.32 4.14 -9.41
CA GLU A 61 -18.62 4.74 -9.21
C GLU A 61 -18.55 6.16 -8.64
N ASN A 62 -17.35 6.69 -8.48
CA ASN A 62 -17.11 8.03 -7.93
C ASN A 62 -17.82 8.29 -6.60
N LEU A 63 -17.69 7.34 -5.68
CA LEU A 63 -18.34 7.41 -4.36
C LEU A 63 -17.55 8.29 -3.40
N ASP A 64 -18.27 9.08 -2.60
CA ASP A 64 -17.67 9.91 -1.56
C ASP A 64 -17.58 9.15 -0.25
N ILE A 65 -16.74 8.12 -0.24
CA ILE A 65 -16.46 7.29 0.94
C ILE A 65 -14.96 7.21 1.16
N ARG A 66 -14.56 6.95 2.41
CA ARG A 66 -13.15 6.72 2.73
C ARG A 66 -12.87 5.24 2.72
N VAL A 67 -11.82 4.84 2.00
CA VAL A 67 -11.33 3.46 1.99
C VAL A 67 -9.85 3.50 2.36
N ASP A 68 -9.48 2.81 3.44
CA ASP A 68 -8.08 2.67 3.83
C ASP A 68 -7.38 1.74 2.83
N HIS A 69 -6.57 2.31 1.96
CA HIS A 69 -5.81 1.54 0.98
C HIS A 69 -4.30 1.49 1.29
N SER A 70 -3.86 2.12 2.38
CA SER A 70 -2.44 2.13 2.75
C SER A 70 -2.07 1.03 3.74
N THR A 71 -2.97 0.63 4.62
CA THR A 71 -2.66 -0.36 5.66
C THR A 71 -2.39 -1.76 5.09
N ALA A 72 -3.02 -2.11 3.98
CA ALA A 72 -2.83 -3.44 3.37
C ALA A 72 -1.37 -3.73 3.03
N GLY A 73 -0.66 -2.78 2.40
CA GLY A 73 0.75 -2.93 2.08
C GLY A 73 1.64 -3.02 3.32
N ALA A 74 1.30 -2.25 4.35
CA ALA A 74 2.00 -2.32 5.62
C ALA A 74 1.85 -3.71 6.25
N LYS A 75 0.67 -4.30 6.14
CA LYS A 75 0.41 -5.65 6.66
C LYS A 75 1.27 -6.72 5.97
N VAL A 76 1.45 -6.61 4.66
CA VAL A 76 2.36 -7.49 3.93
C VAL A 76 3.79 -7.31 4.42
N CYS A 77 4.21 -6.04 4.55
CA CYS A 77 5.58 -5.70 4.95
C CYS A 77 5.92 -6.21 6.36
N GLU A 78 4.95 -6.26 7.26
CA GLU A 78 5.09 -6.76 8.62
C GLU A 78 5.67 -8.18 8.65
N ASN A 79 5.40 -8.97 7.62
CA ASN A 79 5.80 -10.38 7.56
C ASN A 79 7.07 -10.63 6.74
N LEU A 80 7.73 -9.57 6.29
CA LEU A 80 8.98 -9.69 5.55
C LEU A 80 10.17 -9.81 6.52
N ASP A 81 11.18 -10.56 6.09
CA ASP A 81 12.38 -10.82 6.89
C ASP A 81 13.26 -9.57 7.04
N GLY A 82 14.12 -9.62 8.03
CA GLY A 82 15.09 -8.56 8.28
C GLY A 82 14.42 -7.29 8.76
N CYS A 83 14.96 -6.15 8.35
CA CYS A 83 14.45 -4.85 8.78
C CYS A 83 13.39 -4.28 7.84
N TYR A 84 12.89 -5.06 6.88
CA TYR A 84 11.84 -4.59 5.98
C TYR A 84 10.57 -4.18 6.72
N TRP A 85 10.31 -4.77 7.88
CA TRP A 85 9.15 -4.38 8.69
C TRP A 85 9.15 -2.89 9.06
N LEU A 86 10.31 -2.23 9.05
CA LEU A 86 10.38 -0.79 9.30
C LEU A 86 9.63 0.02 8.24
N LEU A 87 9.51 -0.53 7.04
CA LEU A 87 8.76 0.12 5.96
C LEU A 87 7.27 0.19 6.25
N THR A 88 6.77 -0.58 7.22
CA THR A 88 5.36 -0.53 7.62
C THR A 88 4.95 0.88 8.04
N TYR A 89 5.85 1.60 8.73
CA TYR A 89 5.60 2.97 9.14
C TYR A 89 5.39 3.89 7.94
N CYS A 90 6.26 3.78 6.95
CA CYS A 90 6.19 4.61 5.74
C CYS A 90 4.94 4.30 4.94
N ILE A 91 4.65 3.02 4.75
CA ILE A 91 3.52 2.57 3.94
C ILE A 91 2.20 2.96 4.63
N ALA A 92 2.05 2.62 5.91
CA ALA A 92 0.84 2.95 6.66
C ALA A 92 0.62 4.46 6.76
N GLY A 93 1.71 5.23 6.81
CA GLY A 93 1.66 6.67 7.06
C GLY A 93 1.67 7.55 5.82
N HIS A 94 1.74 7.00 4.61
CA HIS A 94 1.96 7.86 3.43
C HIS A 94 0.83 8.84 3.11
N HIS A 95 -0.36 8.64 3.65
CA HIS A 95 -1.47 9.61 3.52
C HIS A 95 -1.71 10.43 4.79
N ALA A 96 -1.45 9.85 5.96
CA ALA A 96 -1.85 10.46 7.23
C ALA A 96 -0.68 10.90 8.12
N GLY A 97 0.56 10.66 7.68
CA GLY A 97 1.75 10.89 8.49
C GLY A 97 2.15 9.63 9.26
N LEU A 98 3.40 9.60 9.74
CA LEU A 98 3.94 8.44 10.44
C LEU A 98 3.18 8.20 11.75
N PRO A 99 2.61 6.99 11.93
CA PRO A 99 1.91 6.68 13.17
C PRO A 99 2.89 6.31 14.29
N ASP A 100 2.42 6.39 15.53
CA ASP A 100 3.13 5.79 16.64
C ASP A 100 2.99 4.27 16.56
N LEU A 101 3.94 3.53 17.12
CA LEU A 101 3.83 2.07 17.18
C LEU A 101 2.56 1.65 17.92
N GLY A 102 2.35 2.23 19.10
CA GLY A 102 1.15 1.99 19.92
C GLY A 102 0.96 0.54 20.33
N ARG A 103 -0.29 0.11 20.31
CA ARG A 103 -0.70 -1.26 20.63
C ARG A 103 -1.98 -1.61 19.88
N GLU A 104 -2.31 -2.88 19.83
CA GLU A 104 -3.49 -3.38 19.11
C GLU A 104 -4.80 -2.71 19.53
N GLY A 105 -4.91 -2.31 20.80
CA GLY A 105 -6.11 -1.66 21.31
C GLY A 105 -6.24 -0.17 20.96
N LEU A 106 -5.25 0.43 20.30
CA LEU A 106 -5.28 1.83 19.85
C LEU A 106 -5.47 1.87 18.33
N PRO A 107 -6.69 2.14 17.85
CA PRO A 107 -7.01 2.02 16.40
C PRO A 107 -6.17 2.88 15.47
N SER A 108 -5.71 4.05 15.94
CA SER A 108 -4.92 4.98 15.13
C SER A 108 -3.43 4.67 15.12
N SER A 109 -2.96 3.78 16.00
CA SER A 109 -1.56 3.38 16.05
C SER A 109 -1.23 2.37 14.96
N LEU A 110 0.07 2.19 14.67
CA LEU A 110 0.49 1.21 13.68
C LEU A 110 -0.02 -0.20 14.02
N LEU A 111 0.20 -0.66 15.25
CA LEU A 111 -0.24 -1.99 15.66
C LEU A 111 -1.75 -2.14 15.62
N GLY A 112 -2.49 -1.10 15.98
CA GLY A 112 -3.94 -1.10 15.90
C GLY A 112 -4.45 -1.22 14.47
N ARG A 113 -3.83 -0.48 13.55
CA ARG A 113 -4.20 -0.52 12.13
C ARG A 113 -3.86 -1.86 11.48
N LEU A 114 -2.69 -2.42 11.78
CA LEU A 114 -2.27 -3.71 11.21
C LEU A 114 -3.19 -4.85 11.61
N LYS A 115 -3.80 -4.79 12.78
CA LYS A 115 -4.73 -5.81 13.25
C LYS A 115 -6.02 -5.85 12.44
N THR A 116 -6.44 -4.75 11.84
CA THR A 116 -7.73 -4.64 11.13
C THR A 116 -7.72 -5.24 9.73
N VAL A 117 -6.55 -5.55 9.15
CA VAL A 117 -6.44 -6.02 7.77
C VAL A 117 -6.50 -7.55 7.70
N SER A 118 -7.41 -8.06 6.87
CA SER A 118 -7.58 -9.49 6.64
C SER A 118 -6.48 -10.04 5.72
N TYR A 119 -5.83 -11.11 6.16
CA TYR A 119 -4.82 -11.80 5.37
C TYR A 119 -5.39 -12.43 4.10
N THR A 120 -6.60 -12.96 4.18
CA THR A 120 -7.29 -13.56 3.03
C THR A 120 -7.51 -12.54 1.92
N HIS A 121 -7.87 -11.32 2.30
CA HIS A 121 -8.06 -10.21 1.38
C HIS A 121 -6.76 -9.91 0.60
N LEU A 122 -5.62 -9.86 1.30
CA LEU A 122 -4.33 -9.58 0.68
C LEU A 122 -3.90 -10.66 -0.30
N ARG A 123 -4.11 -11.94 0.04
CA ARG A 123 -3.73 -13.05 -0.83
C ARG A 123 -4.44 -13.01 -2.19
N ALA A 124 -5.67 -12.54 -2.23
CA ALA A 124 -6.43 -12.42 -3.47
C ALA A 124 -5.79 -11.41 -4.42
N HIS A 125 -5.03 -10.44 -3.91
CA HIS A 125 -4.42 -9.38 -4.70
C HIS A 125 -2.96 -9.63 -5.07
N GLU A 126 -2.25 -10.49 -4.34
CA GLU A 126 -0.85 -10.80 -4.60
C GLU A 126 -0.60 -11.31 -6.02
N THR A 127 -1.51 -12.13 -6.55
CA THR A 127 -1.39 -12.68 -7.91
C THR A 127 -1.39 -11.57 -8.95
N GLU A 128 -2.27 -10.58 -8.81
CA GLU A 128 -2.36 -9.45 -9.74
C GLU A 128 -1.14 -8.54 -9.61
N ALA A 129 -0.71 -8.26 -8.38
CA ALA A 129 0.40 -7.37 -8.11
C ALA A 129 1.78 -8.01 -8.37
N ASP A 130 1.85 -9.31 -8.53
CA ASP A 130 3.11 -10.05 -8.74
C ASP A 130 4.11 -9.83 -7.59
N LEU A 131 3.60 -9.92 -6.36
CA LEU A 131 4.39 -9.69 -5.13
C LEU A 131 4.89 -10.98 -4.48
#